data_b09ddf456dd60d6b7214bbe17e36e10f
#
_entry.id   b09ddf456dd60d6b7214bbe17e36e10f
#
_cell.length_a   1.000
_cell.length_b   1.000
_cell.length_c   1.000
_cell.angle_alpha   90.00
_cell.angle_beta   90.00
_cell.angle_gamma   90.00
#
_symmetry.space_group_name_H-M   'P 1'
#
loop_
_entity.id
_entity.type
_entity.pdbx_description
1 polymer ?
#
loop_
_entity_poly.entity_id
_entity_poly.type
_entity_poly.pdbx_seq_one_letter_code
_entity_poly.pdbx_strand_id
1 'polypeptide(L)' 'MEENNFEKSMESLEKIVTELENGELNLDESVKKFEEGMKIAQKCNNILEDAEKKITILLEKNGDLEENSFDVNNE' A
#
# COMPACT_ATOMS: atom_id res chain seq x y z
N MET A 1 7.53 12.28 -5.58
CA MET A 1 7.51 12.27 -4.36
C MET A 1 6.76 11.26 -3.75
N GLU A 2 5.49 11.14 -3.99
CA GLU A 2 4.74 10.10 -3.41
C GLU A 2 5.20 8.77 -3.86
N GLU A 3 5.65 8.66 -5.06
CA GLU A 3 6.12 7.40 -5.55
C GLU A 3 7.29 6.93 -4.74
N ASN A 4 8.18 7.84 -4.41
CA ASN A 4 9.32 7.45 -3.65
C ASN A 4 8.90 7.00 -2.28
N ASN A 5 7.94 7.66 -1.67
CA ASN A 5 7.48 7.24 -0.38
C ASN A 5 6.88 5.86 -0.41
N PHE A 6 6.14 5.56 -1.45
CA PHE A 6 5.52 4.26 -1.56
C PHE A 6 6.60 3.20 -1.71
N GLU A 7 7.56 3.43 -2.57
CA GLU A 7 8.61 2.46 -2.78
C GLU A 7 9.44 2.24 -1.53
N LYS A 8 9.77 3.31 -0.84
CA LYS A 8 10.54 3.15 0.37
C LYS A 8 9.75 2.42 1.42
N SER A 9 8.46 2.70 1.50
CA SER A 9 7.62 2.01 2.47
C SER A 9 7.55 0.53 2.14
N MET A 10 7.44 0.21 0.87
CA MET A 10 7.37 -1.19 0.48
C MET A 10 8.69 -1.90 0.78
N GLU A 11 9.80 -1.23 0.57
CA GLU A 11 11.07 -1.83 0.88
C GLU A 11 11.19 -2.10 2.37
N SER A 12 10.74 -1.15 3.19
CA SER A 12 10.80 -1.34 4.62
C SER A 12 9.91 -2.50 5.03
N LEU A 13 8.74 -2.58 4.42
CA LEU A 13 7.82 -3.65 4.74
C LEU A 13 8.43 -5.00 4.36
N GLU A 14 9.08 -5.06 3.22
CA GLU A 14 9.69 -6.30 2.80
C GLU A 14 10.78 -6.74 3.77
N LYS A 15 11.53 -5.78 4.29
CA LYS A 15 12.54 -6.12 5.25
C LYS A 15 11.92 -6.69 6.49
N ILE A 16 10.84 -6.08 6.97
CA ILE A 16 10.18 -6.56 8.16
C ILE A 16 9.65 -7.96 7.95
N VAL A 17 9.05 -8.21 6.80
CA VAL A 17 8.52 -9.53 6.52
C VAL A 17 9.64 -10.56 6.48
N THR A 18 10.76 -10.19 5.89
CA THR A 18 11.89 -11.10 5.83
C THR A 18 12.39 -11.42 7.22
N GLU A 19 12.46 -10.42 8.07
CA GLU A 19 12.93 -10.65 9.42
C GLU A 19 11.98 -11.56 10.18
N LEU A 20 10.69 -11.36 9.96
CA LEU A 20 9.72 -12.22 10.62
C LEU A 20 9.80 -13.64 10.10
N GLU A 21 10.03 -13.78 8.81
CA GLU A 21 10.10 -15.10 8.23
C GLU A 21 11.33 -15.87 8.65
N ASN A 22 12.37 -15.16 8.96
CA ASN A 22 13.58 -15.84 9.35
C ASN A 22 13.43 -16.53 10.69
N GLY A 23 12.50 -16.07 11.49
CA GLY A 23 12.28 -16.75 12.76
C GLY A 23 13.35 -16.54 13.78
N GLU A 24 14.18 -15.54 13.57
CA GLU A 24 15.25 -15.31 14.51
C GLU A 24 14.85 -14.36 15.61
N LEU A 25 13.73 -13.76 15.53
CA LEU A 25 13.31 -12.81 16.53
C LEU A 25 12.58 -13.51 17.63
N ASN A 26 12.71 -13.02 18.85
CA ASN A 26 11.93 -13.60 19.91
C ASN A 26 10.51 -13.04 19.81
N LEU A 27 9.63 -13.45 20.68
CA LEU A 27 8.23 -13.09 20.55
C LEU A 27 8.03 -11.60 20.66
N ASP A 28 8.66 -10.96 21.63
CA ASP A 28 8.48 -9.54 21.80
C ASP A 28 8.93 -8.77 20.57
N GLU A 29 10.07 -9.17 20.04
CA GLU A 29 10.58 -8.50 18.87
C GLU A 29 9.71 -8.75 17.68
N SER A 30 9.15 -9.95 17.57
CA SER A 30 8.28 -10.27 16.46
C SER A 30 7.02 -9.41 16.50
N VAL A 31 6.47 -9.21 17.69
CA VAL A 31 5.27 -8.40 17.82
C VAL A 31 5.59 -6.96 17.44
N LYS A 32 6.73 -6.44 17.87
CA LYS A 32 7.08 -5.09 17.53
C LYS A 32 7.26 -4.92 16.02
N LYS A 33 7.90 -5.89 15.41
CA LYS A 33 8.11 -5.81 13.97
C LYS A 33 6.77 -5.90 13.24
N PHE A 34 5.88 -6.73 13.74
CA PHE A 34 4.59 -6.86 13.13
C PHE A 34 3.83 -5.53 13.23
N GLU A 35 3.92 -4.87 14.37
CA GLU A 35 3.26 -3.59 14.53
C GLU A 35 3.84 -2.55 13.60
N GLU A 36 5.16 -2.56 13.43
CA GLU A 36 5.77 -1.63 12.51
C GLU A 36 5.28 -1.91 11.11
N GLY A 37 5.19 -3.18 10.76
CA GLY A 37 4.73 -3.55 9.44
C GLY A 37 3.30 -3.09 9.19
N MET A 38 2.46 -3.20 10.22
CA MET A 38 1.08 -2.75 10.06
C MET A 38 1.00 -1.25 9.82
N LYS A 39 1.85 -0.48 10.49
CA LYS A 39 1.84 0.94 10.28
C LYS A 39 2.29 1.30 8.88
N ILE A 40 3.29 0.60 8.40
CA ILE A 40 3.78 0.86 7.05
C ILE A 40 2.74 0.42 6.03
N ALA A 41 2.08 -0.69 6.28
CA ALA A 41 1.05 -1.16 5.36
C ALA A 41 -0.10 -0.15 5.30
N GLN A 42 -0.44 0.44 6.44
CA GLN A 42 -1.48 1.43 6.46
C GLN A 42 -1.07 2.64 5.63
N LYS A 43 0.19 3.04 5.74
CA LYS A 43 0.67 4.16 4.98
C LYS A 43 0.61 3.88 3.49
N CYS A 44 1.01 2.68 3.08
CA CYS A 44 0.94 2.31 1.68
C CYS A 44 -0.50 2.32 1.19
N ASN A 45 -1.41 1.83 2.02
CA ASN A 45 -2.80 1.80 1.64
C ASN A 45 -3.33 3.22 1.45
N ASN A 46 -2.93 4.14 2.33
CA ASN A 46 -3.37 5.51 2.19
C ASN A 46 -2.86 6.14 0.90
N ILE A 47 -1.63 5.83 0.54
CA ILE A 47 -1.06 6.36 -0.69
C ILE A 47 -1.82 5.83 -1.88
N LEU A 48 -2.17 4.55 -1.85
CA LEU A 48 -2.91 3.97 -2.95
C LEU A 48 -4.31 4.54 -3.05
N GLU A 49 -4.94 4.79 -1.92
CA GLU A 49 -6.26 5.37 -1.95
C GLU A 49 -6.23 6.76 -2.53
N ASP A 50 -5.23 7.54 -2.17
CA ASP A 50 -5.11 8.86 -2.72
C ASP A 50 -4.91 8.81 -4.22
N ALA A 51 -4.11 7.89 -4.68
CA ALA A 51 -3.86 7.76 -6.10
C ALA A 51 -5.13 7.37 -6.83
N GLU A 52 -5.91 6.48 -6.23
CA GLU A 52 -7.16 6.07 -6.85
C GLU A 52 -8.12 7.23 -6.95
N LYS A 53 -8.17 8.07 -5.93
CA LYS A 53 -9.04 9.21 -5.98
C LYS A 53 -8.64 10.16 -7.08
N LYS A 54 -7.35 10.37 -7.24
CA LYS A 54 -6.89 11.27 -8.28
C LYS A 54 -7.22 10.74 -9.66
N ILE A 55 -7.08 9.44 -9.83
CA ILE A 55 -7.38 8.84 -11.11
C ILE A 55 -8.86 8.97 -11.41
N THR A 56 -9.70 8.73 -10.41
CA THR A 56 -11.13 8.84 -10.60
C THR A 56 -11.50 10.24 -11.02
N ILE A 57 -10.93 11.25 -10.38
CA ILE A 57 -11.23 12.61 -10.72
C ILE A 57 -10.82 12.92 -12.15
N LEU A 58 -9.69 12.43 -12.56
CA LEU A 58 -9.24 12.67 -13.91
C LEU A 58 -10.17 12.05 -14.93
N LEU A 59 -10.64 10.86 -14.65
CA LEU A 59 -11.53 10.21 -15.57
C LEU A 59 -12.84 10.94 -15.65
N GLU A 60 -13.34 11.42 -14.55
CA GLU A 60 -14.55 12.14 -14.56
C GLU A 60 -14.41 13.44 -15.32
N LYS A 61 -13.25 14.06 -15.20
CA LYS A 61 -13.06 15.26 -15.88
C LYS A 61 -13.02 15.08 -17.36
N ASN A 62 -12.48 14.00 -17.80
CA ASN A 62 -12.42 13.70 -19.20
C ASN A 62 -13.77 13.37 -19.73
N GLY A 63 -14.71 13.14 -18.87
CA GLY A 63 -16.01 12.91 -19.33
C GLY A 63 -16.28 11.62 -19.84
N ASP A 64 -15.36 10.75 -19.90
CA ASP A 64 -15.62 9.60 -20.41
C ASP A 64 -16.07 8.68 -19.59
N LEU A 65 -15.97 8.75 -18.49
CA LEU A 65 -16.48 7.84 -17.76
C LEU A 65 -16.42 6.59 -18.04
N GLU A 66 -15.51 6.15 -18.35
CA GLU A 66 -15.36 4.89 -18.69
C GLU A 66 -15.31 4.14 -17.51
N GLU A 67 -15.96 4.50 -16.52
CA GLU A 67 -15.97 3.73 -15.42
C GLU A 67 -16.30 2.40 -15.69
N ASN A 68 -16.92 2.17 -16.68
CA ASN A 68 -17.24 0.82 -17.00
C ASN A 68 -16.04 0.00 -17.11
N SER A 69 -15.05 0.53 -17.66
CA SER A 69 -13.86 -0.23 -17.83
C SER A 69 -13.27 -0.57 -16.55
N PHE A 70 -13.42 0.27 -15.58
CA PHE A 70 -12.82 -0.04 -14.38
C PHE A 70 -13.68 -0.88 -13.56
N ASP A 71 -14.87 -0.95 -13.84
CA ASP A 71 -15.72 -1.79 -13.10
C ASP A 71 -15.45 -3.18 -13.30
N VAL A 72 -14.69 -3.47 -14.21
CA VAL A 72 -14.31 -4.80 -14.44
C VAL A 72 -13.97 -5.41 -13.18
N ASN A 73 -13.43 -4.68 -12.32
CA ASN A 73 -13.06 -5.26 -11.13
C ASN A 73 -14.14 -5.80 -10.43
N ASN A 74 -15.21 -5.28 -10.61
CA ASN A 74 -16.22 -5.78 -9.89
C ASN A 74 -16.70 -6.94 -10.33
N GLU A 75 -16.55 -7.20 -11.16
CA GLU A 75 -17.03 -8.27 -11.63
C GLU A 75 -16.95 -9.10 -11.24
#